data_f0925452d75c9f3e301624483a6db26d
#
_entry.id   f0925452d75c9f3e301624483a6db26d
#
_cell.length_a   1.000
_cell.length_b   1.000
_cell.length_c   1.000
_cell.angle_alpha   90.00
_cell.angle_beta   90.00
_cell.angle_gamma   90.00
#
_symmetry.space_group_name_H-M   'P 1'
#
loop_
_entity.id
_entity.type
_entity.pdbx_description
1 polymer ?
#
loop_
_entity_poly.entity_id
_entity_poly.type
_entity_poly.pdbx_seq_one_letter_code
_entity_poly.pdbx_strand_id
1 'polypeptide(L)'
;MALPPKQTPGQASARPPAGAPPRPLAPKAAPADDDAPEQEKLIPSELDDATHAEFRMLYDIAAQNVLFAKRQQWRVVEYFTLLGLALVAIGATIPFAPDVARFISGFLVFVGAVSVAVILMLQSWQGNEHAKMAYLVGDFSNLARSALRRKPKLASDLHRYFILAVMLLYIVVLDVVIFRLLGDIGR
;
A
#
# COMPACT_ATOMS: atom_id res chain seq x y z
N MET A 1 56.62 3.69 0.40
CA MET A 1 56.76 2.27 0.79
C MET A 1 55.52 1.56 0.27
N ALA A 2 55.61 0.91 -0.91
CA ALA A 2 54.50 0.29 -1.60
C ALA A 2 54.51 -1.22 -1.29
N LEU A 3 53.34 -1.77 -0.86
CA LEU A 3 53.19 -3.19 -0.58
C LEU A 3 53.00 -3.96 -1.91
N PRO A 4 53.58 -5.13 -2.06
CA PRO A 4 53.48 -5.95 -3.28
C PRO A 4 52.08 -6.65 -3.34
N PRO A 5 51.61 -6.98 -4.56
CA PRO A 5 50.33 -7.65 -4.76
C PRO A 5 50.38 -9.11 -4.31
N LYS A 6 49.33 -9.54 -3.60
CA LYS A 6 49.07 -10.92 -3.14
C LYS A 6 48.78 -11.83 -4.33
N GLN A 7 49.65 -12.78 -4.59
CA GLN A 7 49.44 -13.84 -5.59
C GLN A 7 48.42 -14.85 -5.08
N THR A 8 47.40 -15.12 -5.91
CA THR A 8 46.38 -16.17 -5.70
C THR A 8 46.96 -17.54 -6.07
N PRO A 9 46.87 -18.59 -5.21
CA PRO A 9 47.39 -19.94 -5.54
C PRO A 9 46.50 -20.62 -6.58
N GLY A 10 47.18 -21.31 -7.50
CA GLY A 10 46.69 -21.97 -8.69
C GLY A 10 45.45 -22.83 -8.54
N GLN A 11 44.56 -22.65 -9.52
CA GLN A 11 43.48 -23.59 -9.85
C GLN A 11 44.11 -24.89 -10.37
N ALA A 12 44.08 -25.93 -9.53
CA ALA A 12 44.36 -27.29 -9.95
C ALA A 12 43.25 -27.78 -10.91
N SER A 13 43.66 -28.05 -12.15
CA SER A 13 42.80 -28.67 -13.17
C SER A 13 42.39 -30.08 -12.70
N ALA A 14 41.18 -30.21 -12.19
CA ALA A 14 40.59 -31.50 -11.83
C ALA A 14 40.20 -32.25 -13.10
N ARG A 15 40.89 -33.36 -13.35
CA ARG A 15 40.60 -34.34 -14.41
C ARG A 15 39.23 -34.99 -14.10
N PRO A 16 38.28 -35.05 -15.05
CA PRO A 16 36.99 -35.68 -14.79
C PRO A 16 37.13 -37.19 -14.56
N PRO A 17 36.39 -37.81 -13.62
CA PRO A 17 36.44 -39.25 -13.37
C PRO A 17 35.87 -40.01 -14.57
N ALA A 18 36.60 -41.05 -14.99
CA ALA A 18 36.17 -42.01 -16.00
C ALA A 18 34.99 -42.83 -15.42
N GLY A 19 33.82 -42.70 -16.03
CA GLY A 19 32.63 -43.49 -15.63
C GLY A 19 31.32 -42.73 -15.54
N ALA A 20 31.20 -41.52 -16.06
CA ALA A 20 29.93 -40.83 -16.10
C ALA A 20 28.93 -41.51 -17.06
N PRO A 21 27.66 -41.78 -16.63
CA PRO A 21 26.66 -42.32 -17.51
C PRO A 21 26.37 -41.36 -18.67
N PRO A 22 25.91 -41.86 -19.83
CA PRO A 22 25.66 -41.04 -21.01
C PRO A 22 24.62 -39.93 -20.64
N ARG A 23 25.04 -38.70 -20.95
CA ARG A 23 24.22 -37.51 -20.76
C ARG A 23 22.89 -37.68 -21.53
N PRO A 24 21.72 -37.47 -20.88
CA PRO A 24 20.46 -37.49 -21.63
C PRO A 24 20.55 -36.49 -22.79
N LEU A 25 20.15 -36.94 -23.95
CA LEU A 25 20.03 -36.07 -25.13
C LEU A 25 19.18 -34.87 -24.77
N ALA A 26 19.72 -33.68 -24.98
CA ALA A 26 19.02 -32.42 -24.76
C ALA A 26 17.66 -32.49 -25.51
N PRO A 27 16.54 -32.06 -24.89
CA PRO A 27 15.28 -31.98 -25.54
C PRO A 27 15.44 -31.14 -26.82
N LYS A 28 14.97 -31.70 -27.96
CA LYS A 28 14.93 -31.02 -29.23
C LYS A 28 14.27 -29.66 -29.00
N ALA A 29 14.99 -28.58 -29.29
CA ALA A 29 14.48 -27.22 -29.15
C ALA A 29 13.12 -27.15 -29.83
N ALA A 30 12.09 -26.80 -29.04
CA ALA A 30 10.78 -26.47 -29.60
C ALA A 30 10.97 -25.34 -30.63
N PRO A 31 10.19 -25.32 -31.71
CA PRO A 31 10.22 -24.21 -32.68
C PRO A 31 10.07 -22.92 -31.86
N ALA A 32 10.94 -21.93 -32.08
CA ALA A 32 10.85 -20.61 -31.50
C ALA A 32 9.47 -20.07 -31.87
N ASP A 33 8.63 -19.82 -30.83
CA ASP A 33 7.41 -19.04 -31.02
C ASP A 33 7.87 -17.62 -31.41
N ASP A 34 7.67 -17.31 -32.72
CA ASP A 34 7.94 -15.98 -33.28
C ASP A 34 7.05 -14.87 -32.67
N ASP A 35 6.10 -15.26 -31.81
CA ASP A 35 5.23 -14.36 -31.02
C ASP A 35 5.78 -14.03 -29.62
N ALA A 36 7.03 -14.37 -29.29
CA ALA A 36 7.64 -13.91 -28.06
C ALA A 36 7.66 -12.37 -28.09
N PRO A 37 7.04 -11.68 -27.10
CA PRO A 37 7.01 -10.22 -27.09
C PRO A 37 8.45 -9.72 -27.19
N GLU A 38 8.74 -8.92 -28.22
CA GLU A 38 10.05 -8.28 -28.40
C GLU A 38 10.48 -7.74 -27.05
N GLN A 39 11.60 -8.25 -26.54
CA GLN A 39 12.16 -7.74 -25.29
C GLN A 39 12.48 -6.27 -25.49
N GLU A 40 11.62 -5.41 -24.96
CA GLU A 40 11.73 -3.97 -25.08
C GLU A 40 13.15 -3.57 -24.66
N LYS A 41 13.93 -3.07 -25.62
CA LYS A 41 15.35 -2.73 -25.42
C LYS A 41 15.47 -1.83 -24.19
N LEU A 42 16.28 -2.23 -23.22
CA LEU A 42 16.48 -1.45 -22.00
C LEU A 42 17.06 -0.07 -22.35
N ILE A 43 16.28 0.97 -22.11
CA ILE A 43 16.72 2.36 -22.21
C ILE A 43 17.02 2.81 -20.78
N PRO A 44 18.30 3.06 -20.42
CA PRO A 44 18.66 3.54 -19.10
C PRO A 44 18.11 4.94 -18.84
N SER A 45 18.05 5.35 -17.58
CA SER A 45 17.74 6.73 -17.19
C SER A 45 18.86 7.67 -17.69
N GLU A 46 18.49 8.84 -18.18
CA GLU A 46 19.43 9.90 -18.57
C GLU A 46 19.92 10.73 -17.37
N LEU A 47 19.40 10.44 -16.16
CA LEU A 47 19.77 11.17 -14.94
C LEU A 47 21.17 10.78 -14.50
N ASP A 48 21.91 11.76 -13.96
CA ASP A 48 23.16 11.52 -13.25
C ASP A 48 22.91 10.77 -11.93
N ASP A 49 23.94 10.11 -11.39
CA ASP A 49 23.80 9.24 -10.22
C ASP A 49 23.29 9.98 -8.98
N ALA A 50 23.65 11.26 -8.80
CA ALA A 50 23.21 12.06 -7.66
C ALA A 50 21.70 12.37 -7.76
N THR A 51 21.24 12.85 -8.92
CA THR A 51 19.83 13.14 -9.18
C THR A 51 18.98 11.87 -9.13
N HIS A 52 19.51 10.74 -9.64
CA HIS A 52 18.83 9.45 -9.57
C HIS A 52 18.65 8.99 -8.11
N ALA A 53 19.67 9.18 -7.25
CA ALA A 53 19.57 8.86 -5.83
C ALA A 53 18.55 9.74 -5.10
N GLU A 54 18.48 11.04 -5.44
CA GLU A 54 17.50 11.99 -4.90
C GLU A 54 16.07 11.59 -5.30
N PHE A 55 15.82 11.27 -6.57
CA PHE A 55 14.51 10.84 -7.05
C PHE A 55 14.04 9.56 -6.40
N ARG A 56 14.95 8.61 -6.20
CA ARG A 56 14.67 7.37 -5.48
C ARG A 56 14.28 7.65 -4.02
N MET A 57 14.99 8.54 -3.34
CA MET A 57 14.67 8.93 -1.97
C MET A 57 13.29 9.62 -1.90
N LEU A 58 12.98 10.54 -2.83
CA LEU A 58 11.67 11.21 -2.88
C LEU A 58 10.53 10.22 -3.16
N TYR A 59 10.76 9.25 -4.04
CA TYR A 59 9.79 8.18 -4.30
C TYR A 59 9.52 7.33 -3.06
N ASP A 60 10.57 6.93 -2.33
CA ASP A 60 10.44 6.14 -1.10
C ASP A 60 9.70 6.92 0.00
N ILE A 61 9.96 8.22 0.15
CA ILE A 61 9.24 9.08 1.08
C ILE A 61 7.76 9.17 0.71
N ALA A 62 7.44 9.40 -0.57
CA ALA A 62 6.05 9.46 -1.03
C ALA A 62 5.31 8.13 -0.81
N ALA A 63 5.97 6.99 -1.06
CA ALA A 63 5.41 5.67 -0.80
C ALA A 63 5.14 5.45 0.71
N GLN A 64 6.06 5.86 1.59
CA GLN A 64 5.87 5.79 3.03
C GLN A 64 4.72 6.68 3.51
N ASN A 65 4.57 7.88 2.95
CA ASN A 65 3.48 8.80 3.24
C ASN A 65 2.11 8.19 2.88
N VAL A 66 2.00 7.49 1.75
CA VAL A 66 0.78 6.77 1.35
C VAL A 66 0.44 5.68 2.37
N LEU A 67 1.43 4.88 2.78
CA LEU A 67 1.22 3.83 3.79
C LEU A 67 0.83 4.41 5.15
N PHE A 68 1.48 5.52 5.56
CA PHE A 68 1.15 6.22 6.79
C PHE A 68 -0.31 6.72 6.76
N ALA A 69 -0.72 7.44 5.70
CA ALA A 69 -2.08 7.93 5.58
C ALA A 69 -3.12 6.80 5.61
N LYS A 70 -2.82 5.65 4.97
CA LYS A 70 -3.69 4.48 5.00
C LYS A 70 -3.83 3.87 6.41
N ARG A 71 -2.74 3.81 7.17
CA ARG A 71 -2.78 3.38 8.58
C ARG A 71 -3.61 4.33 9.44
N GLN A 72 -3.49 5.64 9.21
CA GLN A 72 -4.27 6.63 9.95
C GLN A 72 -5.78 6.52 9.64
N GLN A 73 -6.16 6.27 8.39
CA GLN A 73 -7.56 6.02 8.04
C GLN A 73 -8.14 4.84 8.84
N TRP A 74 -7.43 3.72 8.93
CA TRP A 74 -7.86 2.57 9.72
C TRP A 74 -7.94 2.88 11.21
N ARG A 75 -6.99 3.63 11.77
CA ARG A 75 -7.02 4.05 13.17
C ARG A 75 -8.22 4.94 13.49
N VAL A 76 -8.62 5.83 12.58
CA VAL A 76 -9.82 6.65 12.76
C VAL A 76 -11.06 5.76 12.89
N VAL A 77 -11.20 4.76 12.01
CA VAL A 77 -12.30 3.79 12.08
C VAL A 77 -12.26 3.00 13.38
N GLU A 78 -11.08 2.52 13.77
CA GLU A 78 -10.88 1.77 15.01
C GLU A 78 -11.27 2.58 16.25
N TYR A 79 -10.78 3.81 16.37
CA TYR A 79 -11.09 4.67 17.52
C TYR A 79 -12.58 5.05 17.57
N PHE A 80 -13.19 5.33 16.42
CA PHE A 80 -14.62 5.58 16.35
C PHE A 80 -15.42 4.35 16.82
N THR A 81 -15.03 3.16 16.38
CA THR A 81 -15.65 1.89 16.79
C THR A 81 -15.52 1.66 18.30
N LEU A 82 -14.30 1.83 18.84
CA LEU A 82 -14.05 1.64 20.28
C LEU A 82 -14.83 2.65 21.12
N LEU A 83 -14.91 3.91 20.69
CA LEU A 83 -15.71 4.92 21.35
C LEU A 83 -17.20 4.53 21.38
N GLY A 84 -17.73 4.13 20.24
CA GLY A 84 -19.12 3.71 20.14
C GLY A 84 -19.46 2.50 21.00
N LEU A 85 -18.62 1.47 20.96
CA LEU A 85 -18.77 0.29 21.80
C LEU A 85 -18.68 0.61 23.30
N ALA A 86 -17.75 1.49 23.70
CA ALA A 86 -17.62 1.92 25.09
C ALA A 86 -18.88 2.65 25.57
N LEU A 87 -19.44 3.54 24.75
CA LEU A 87 -20.67 4.26 25.09
C LEU A 87 -21.89 3.34 25.22
N VAL A 88 -22.01 2.34 24.34
CA VAL A 88 -23.07 1.32 24.44
C VAL A 88 -22.87 0.45 25.70
N ALA A 89 -21.66 0.02 26.01
CA ALA A 89 -21.36 -0.77 27.19
C ALA A 89 -21.66 -0.01 28.49
N ILE A 90 -21.30 1.28 28.56
CA ILE A 90 -21.63 2.13 29.72
C ILE A 90 -23.14 2.29 29.85
N GLY A 91 -23.84 2.60 28.74
CA GLY A 91 -25.29 2.76 28.76
C GLY A 91 -26.06 1.49 29.15
N ALA A 92 -25.53 0.31 28.80
CA ALA A 92 -26.12 -0.98 29.19
C ALA A 92 -25.95 -1.26 30.70
N THR A 93 -24.90 -0.71 31.35
CA THR A 93 -24.65 -0.91 32.79
C THR A 93 -25.25 0.20 33.64
N ILE A 94 -25.25 1.44 33.13
CA ILE A 94 -25.74 2.63 33.83
C ILE A 94 -26.76 3.31 32.91
N PRO A 95 -28.08 3.18 33.16
CA PRO A 95 -29.08 3.82 32.31
C PRO A 95 -28.91 5.33 32.29
N PHE A 96 -28.79 5.90 31.11
CA PHE A 96 -28.69 7.36 30.95
C PHE A 96 -30.08 8.03 31.09
N ALA A 97 -30.09 9.18 31.74
CA ALA A 97 -31.28 10.06 31.67
C ALA A 97 -31.52 10.43 30.18
N PRO A 98 -32.79 10.56 29.74
CA PRO A 98 -33.11 10.78 28.31
C PRO A 98 -32.38 11.97 27.66
N ASP A 99 -32.17 13.05 28.42
CA ASP A 99 -31.44 14.23 27.93
C ASP A 99 -29.93 13.95 27.75
N VAL A 100 -29.33 13.15 28.65
CA VAL A 100 -27.95 12.71 28.54
C VAL A 100 -27.78 11.78 27.34
N ALA A 101 -28.71 10.85 27.13
CA ALA A 101 -28.68 9.95 25.97
C ALA A 101 -28.77 10.72 24.64
N ARG A 102 -29.62 11.76 24.57
CA ARG A 102 -29.69 12.64 23.37
C ARG A 102 -28.41 13.41 23.15
N PHE A 103 -27.79 13.96 24.22
CA PHE A 103 -26.53 14.68 24.12
C PHE A 103 -25.41 13.76 23.63
N ILE A 104 -25.27 12.56 24.20
CA ILE A 104 -24.26 11.56 23.81
C ILE A 104 -24.47 11.16 22.33
N SER A 105 -25.70 10.93 21.93
CA SER A 105 -26.03 10.57 20.54
C SER A 105 -25.66 11.71 19.56
N GLY A 106 -25.98 12.95 19.90
CA GLY A 106 -25.58 14.12 19.10
C GLY A 106 -24.07 14.30 19.02
N PHE A 107 -23.38 14.09 20.13
CA PHE A 107 -21.91 14.11 20.18
C PHE A 107 -21.30 13.01 19.31
N LEU A 108 -21.86 11.81 19.32
CA LEU A 108 -21.37 10.70 18.50
C LEU A 108 -21.53 10.99 17.00
N VAL A 109 -22.70 11.51 16.57
CA VAL A 109 -22.91 11.96 15.18
C VAL A 109 -21.89 13.02 14.77
N PHE A 110 -21.60 13.98 15.66
CA PHE A 110 -20.54 14.98 15.43
C PHE A 110 -19.16 14.32 15.24
N VAL A 111 -18.77 13.39 16.13
CA VAL A 111 -17.49 12.66 16.02
C VAL A 111 -17.46 11.82 14.75
N GLY A 112 -18.56 11.19 14.36
CA GLY A 112 -18.70 10.47 13.11
C GLY A 112 -18.45 11.37 11.89
N ALA A 113 -19.08 12.55 11.87
CA ALA A 113 -18.88 13.54 10.81
C ALA A 113 -17.42 14.02 10.72
N VAL A 114 -16.77 14.29 11.86
CA VAL A 114 -15.34 14.63 11.93
C VAL A 114 -14.47 13.47 11.43
N SER A 115 -14.78 12.23 11.80
CA SER A 115 -14.07 11.03 11.34
C SER A 115 -14.13 10.88 9.83
N VAL A 116 -15.33 11.10 9.24
CA VAL A 116 -15.51 11.12 7.78
C VAL A 116 -14.66 12.21 7.14
N ALA A 117 -14.67 13.42 7.67
CA ALA A 117 -13.88 14.54 7.15
C ALA A 117 -12.37 14.24 7.17
N VAL A 118 -11.85 13.66 8.27
CA VAL A 118 -10.45 13.25 8.40
C VAL A 118 -10.09 12.17 7.37
N ILE A 119 -10.95 11.17 7.19
CA ILE A 119 -10.71 10.10 6.19
C ILE A 119 -10.65 10.69 4.77
N LEU A 120 -11.54 11.60 4.42
CA LEU A 120 -11.54 12.27 3.11
C LEU A 120 -10.29 13.14 2.92
N MET A 121 -9.87 13.87 3.94
CA MET A 121 -8.63 14.66 3.93
C MET A 121 -7.40 13.76 3.69
N LEU A 122 -7.29 12.64 4.42
CA LEU A 122 -6.22 11.67 4.25
C LEU A 122 -6.24 11.04 2.85
N GLN A 123 -7.43 10.80 2.29
CA GLN A 123 -7.59 10.29 0.93
C GLN A 123 -7.11 11.29 -0.13
N SER A 124 -7.42 12.57 0.04
CA SER A 124 -6.91 13.64 -0.82
C SER A 124 -5.39 13.73 -0.77
N TRP A 125 -4.81 13.65 0.44
CA TRP A 125 -3.37 13.63 0.60
C TRP A 125 -2.71 12.44 -0.10
N GLN A 126 -3.26 11.23 0.05
CA GLN A 126 -2.79 10.05 -0.70
C GLN A 126 -2.82 10.27 -2.22
N GLY A 127 -3.86 10.94 -2.73
CA GLY A 127 -3.95 11.30 -4.15
C GLY A 127 -2.77 12.16 -4.62
N ASN A 128 -2.40 13.17 -3.83
CA ASN A 128 -1.27 14.03 -4.12
C ASN A 128 0.08 13.27 -4.11
N GLU A 129 0.28 12.37 -3.13
CA GLU A 129 1.49 11.56 -3.06
C GLU A 129 1.59 10.58 -4.25
N HIS A 130 0.48 9.98 -4.68
CA HIS A 130 0.45 9.17 -5.90
C HIS A 130 0.78 9.97 -7.16
N ALA A 131 0.33 11.22 -7.27
CA ALA A 131 0.66 12.11 -8.38
C ALA A 131 2.17 12.42 -8.41
N LYS A 132 2.79 12.69 -7.25
CA LYS A 132 4.25 12.88 -7.13
C LYS A 132 5.02 11.63 -7.57
N MET A 133 4.63 10.44 -7.09
CA MET A 133 5.27 9.19 -7.51
C MET A 133 5.15 8.96 -9.02
N ALA A 134 3.99 9.24 -9.62
CA ALA A 134 3.78 9.12 -11.05
C ALA A 134 4.66 10.08 -11.87
N TYR A 135 4.90 11.29 -11.36
CA TYR A 135 5.81 12.26 -11.95
C TYR A 135 7.26 11.73 -11.92
N LEU A 136 7.76 11.33 -10.75
CA LEU A 136 9.13 10.83 -10.56
C LEU A 136 9.43 9.61 -11.44
N VAL A 137 8.45 8.71 -11.61
CA VAL A 137 8.59 7.51 -12.47
C VAL A 137 8.76 7.87 -13.95
N GLY A 138 8.31 9.06 -14.37
CA GLY A 138 8.48 9.54 -15.75
C GLY A 138 9.94 9.62 -16.20
N ASP A 139 10.86 9.88 -15.27
CA ASP A 139 12.29 10.09 -15.54
C ASP A 139 13.14 8.83 -15.28
N PHE A 140 12.52 7.73 -14.83
CA PHE A 140 13.20 6.45 -14.67
C PHE A 140 13.33 5.69 -16.00
N SER A 141 14.13 4.63 -15.99
CA SER A 141 14.31 3.74 -17.15
C SER A 141 12.97 3.18 -17.65
N ASN A 142 12.90 2.80 -18.92
CA ASN A 142 11.70 2.20 -19.53
C ASN A 142 11.27 0.92 -18.79
N LEU A 143 12.22 0.14 -18.26
CA LEU A 143 11.93 -1.05 -17.46
C LEU A 143 11.18 -0.72 -16.16
N ALA A 144 11.64 0.28 -15.41
CA ALA A 144 10.97 0.72 -14.20
C ALA A 144 9.57 1.27 -14.52
N ARG A 145 9.46 2.04 -15.60
CA ARG A 145 8.20 2.59 -16.10
C ARG A 145 7.20 1.49 -16.52
N SER A 146 7.66 0.47 -17.24
CA SER A 146 6.82 -0.65 -17.67
C SER A 146 6.38 -1.52 -16.49
N ALA A 147 7.27 -1.79 -15.52
CA ALA A 147 6.95 -2.54 -14.31
C ALA A 147 5.87 -1.84 -13.46
N LEU A 148 5.95 -0.52 -13.33
CA LEU A 148 4.98 0.26 -12.55
C LEU A 148 3.65 0.47 -13.31
N ARG A 149 3.65 0.46 -14.64
CA ARG A 149 2.45 0.56 -15.47
C ARG A 149 1.68 -0.76 -15.65
N ARG A 150 2.22 -1.89 -15.22
CA ARG A 150 1.59 -3.23 -15.41
C ARG A 150 0.20 -3.35 -14.78
N LYS A 151 -0.14 -2.55 -13.76
CA LYS A 151 -1.50 -2.52 -13.22
C LYS A 151 -2.32 -1.45 -13.95
N PRO A 152 -3.48 -1.80 -14.53
CA PRO A 152 -4.34 -0.82 -15.16
C PRO A 152 -4.75 0.22 -14.09
N LYS A 153 -4.53 1.51 -14.38
CA LYS A 153 -4.86 2.64 -13.47
C LYS A 153 -6.29 2.54 -12.94
N LEU A 154 -7.22 2.15 -13.81
CA LEU A 154 -8.64 2.04 -13.50
C LEU A 154 -8.92 0.99 -12.41
N ALA A 155 -8.27 -0.17 -12.44
CA ALA A 155 -8.45 -1.20 -11.40
C ALA A 155 -7.85 -0.76 -10.06
N SER A 156 -6.72 -0.05 -10.07
CA SER A 156 -6.10 0.48 -8.85
C SER A 156 -6.95 1.57 -8.20
N ASP A 157 -7.50 2.48 -9.02
CA ASP A 157 -8.35 3.57 -8.53
C ASP A 157 -9.69 3.03 -8.03
N LEU A 158 -10.31 2.08 -8.75
CA LEU A 158 -11.56 1.44 -8.34
C LEU A 158 -11.40 0.76 -6.98
N HIS A 159 -10.34 -0.01 -6.77
CA HIS A 159 -10.07 -0.66 -5.49
C HIS A 159 -9.91 0.35 -4.35
N ARG A 160 -9.18 1.45 -4.59
CA ARG A 160 -8.97 2.52 -3.61
C ARG A 160 -10.29 3.19 -3.20
N TYR A 161 -11.12 3.57 -4.16
CA TYR A 161 -12.41 4.20 -3.90
C TYR A 161 -13.41 3.22 -3.30
N PHE A 162 -13.36 1.95 -3.66
CA PHE A 162 -14.19 0.91 -3.05
C PHE A 162 -13.90 0.76 -1.56
N ILE A 163 -12.62 0.67 -1.15
CA ILE A 163 -12.24 0.61 0.27
C ILE A 163 -12.72 1.87 1.00
N LEU A 164 -12.53 3.05 0.41
CA LEU A 164 -13.01 4.31 0.97
C LEU A 164 -14.53 4.28 1.20
N ALA A 165 -15.30 3.86 0.19
CA ALA A 165 -16.75 3.77 0.29
C ALA A 165 -17.19 2.81 1.40
N VAL A 166 -16.53 1.66 1.54
CA VAL A 166 -16.78 0.69 2.62
C VAL A 166 -16.50 1.31 3.99
N MET A 167 -15.39 2.05 4.15
CA MET A 167 -15.06 2.71 5.42
C MET A 167 -16.09 3.78 5.79
N LEU A 168 -16.51 4.60 4.83
CA LEU A 168 -17.53 5.64 5.05
C LEU A 168 -18.88 5.01 5.40
N LEU A 169 -19.31 4.01 4.64
CA LEU A 169 -20.54 3.27 4.90
C LEU A 169 -20.51 2.63 6.30
N TYR A 170 -19.37 2.03 6.68
CA TYR A 170 -19.21 1.43 8.00
C TYR A 170 -19.42 2.45 9.12
N ILE A 171 -18.83 3.65 9.04
CA ILE A 171 -19.02 4.72 10.04
C ILE A 171 -20.49 5.12 10.14
N VAL A 172 -21.15 5.33 9.00
CA VAL A 172 -22.58 5.74 8.96
C VAL A 172 -23.46 4.65 9.57
N VAL A 173 -23.26 3.38 9.19
CA VAL A 173 -24.04 2.25 9.71
C VAL A 173 -23.82 2.11 11.21
N LEU A 174 -22.57 2.18 11.66
CA LEU A 174 -22.24 2.09 13.08
C LEU A 174 -22.89 3.22 13.88
N ASP A 175 -22.84 4.45 13.37
CA ASP A 175 -23.47 5.61 13.99
C ASP A 175 -24.99 5.43 14.15
N VAL A 176 -25.67 4.95 13.09
CA VAL A 176 -27.10 4.64 13.14
C VAL A 176 -27.42 3.54 14.13
N VAL A 177 -26.63 2.48 14.17
CA VAL A 177 -26.82 1.36 15.10
C VAL A 177 -26.67 1.83 16.55
N ILE A 178 -25.61 2.59 16.87
CA ILE A 178 -25.38 3.08 18.23
C ILE A 178 -26.47 4.08 18.63
N PHE A 179 -26.89 4.96 17.72
CA PHE A 179 -27.99 5.90 17.95
C PHE A 179 -29.27 5.17 18.34
N ARG A 180 -29.62 4.06 17.65
CA ARG A 180 -30.77 3.23 17.96
C ARG A 180 -30.63 2.56 19.33
N LEU A 181 -29.49 1.93 19.60
CA LEU A 181 -29.23 1.24 20.87
C LEU A 181 -29.31 2.19 22.08
N LEU A 182 -28.71 3.36 21.98
CA LEU A 182 -28.78 4.39 23.05
C LEU A 182 -30.20 4.94 23.24
N GLY A 183 -30.98 5.06 22.15
CA GLY A 183 -32.37 5.48 22.22
C GLY A 183 -33.27 4.44 22.88
N ASP A 184 -32.99 3.15 22.75
CA ASP A 184 -33.74 2.06 23.39
C ASP A 184 -33.38 1.90 24.87
N ILE A 185 -32.10 2.09 25.26
CA ILE A 185 -31.62 2.07 26.64
C ILE A 185 -32.22 3.24 27.48
N GLY A 186 -32.48 4.37 26.85
CA GLY A 186 -33.04 5.55 27.51
C GLY A 186 -34.57 5.57 27.67
N ARG A 187 -35.25 4.50 27.23
CA ARG A 187 -36.70 4.32 27.42
C ARG A 187 -37.01 3.42 28.58
#